data_752dac8b872026e8f6bd286a931da5bd
#
_entry.id   752dac8b872026e8f6bd286a931da5bd
#
_cell.length_a   1.000
_cell.length_b   1.000
_cell.length_c   1.000
_cell.angle_alpha   90.00
_cell.angle_beta   90.00
_cell.angle_gamma   90.00
#
_symmetry.space_group_name_H-M   'P 1'
#
loop_
_entity.id
_entity.type
_entity.pdbx_description
1 polymer ?
#
loop_
_entity_poly.entity_id
_entity_poly.type
_entity_poly.pdbx_seq_one_letter_code
_entity_poly.pdbx_strand_id
1 'polypeptide(L)'
;SGLALPRDRTSVVVGMGCDPEVARYGARWRVAGWAEEWAAAAGGSVDAAWLAEAREAFRPVLESAGVVGTMPNIVANRLNGQLDLAGPSFSVSAEEASGTTALNLAARALAAREIDAAIVGAVDLSHEAVHQTALEELGRARPAGDAAVVLVLKRLADARADGNDVLAILDSDAT
;
A
#
# COMPACT_ATOMS: atom_id res chain seq x y z
N SER A 1 -15.63 -22.05 15.88
CA SER A 1 -14.33 -21.85 16.55
C SER A 1 -13.51 -20.90 15.73
N GLY A 2 -12.96 -19.82 16.35
CA GLY A 2 -12.13 -18.87 15.65
C GLY A 2 -10.84 -19.52 15.14
N LEU A 3 -10.30 -18.99 14.04
CA LEU A 3 -9.00 -19.43 13.50
C LEU A 3 -7.89 -19.04 14.50
N ALA A 4 -7.27 -20.02 15.14
CA ALA A 4 -6.15 -19.79 16.03
C ALA A 4 -4.86 -19.63 15.19
N LEU A 5 -4.23 -18.46 15.27
CA LEU A 5 -2.96 -18.18 14.61
C LEU A 5 -1.84 -18.13 15.65
N PRO A 6 -0.68 -18.76 15.40
CA PRO A 6 0.46 -18.72 16.32
C PRO A 6 1.04 -17.30 16.34
N ARG A 7 0.95 -16.61 17.49
CA ARG A 7 1.26 -15.18 17.64
C ARG A 7 2.61 -14.80 17.08
N ASP A 8 3.67 -15.49 17.48
CA ASP A 8 5.05 -15.13 17.15
C ASP A 8 5.50 -15.66 15.77
N ARG A 9 4.69 -16.53 15.16
CA ARG A 9 5.00 -17.21 13.89
C ARG A 9 3.97 -16.90 12.80
N THR A 10 3.14 -15.85 13.00
CA THR A 10 2.20 -15.34 11.99
C THR A 10 2.71 -14.04 11.42
N SER A 11 2.93 -14.01 10.12
CA SER A 11 3.34 -12.83 9.35
C SER A 11 2.14 -12.03 8.87
N VAL A 12 2.30 -10.70 8.75
CA VAL A 12 1.36 -9.82 8.05
C VAL A 12 2.07 -9.19 6.87
N VAL A 13 1.67 -9.52 5.65
CA VAL A 13 2.26 -8.99 4.42
C VAL A 13 1.19 -8.28 3.62
N VAL A 14 1.39 -7.00 3.29
CA VAL A 14 0.42 -6.19 2.56
C VAL A 14 1.03 -5.69 1.25
N GLY A 15 0.45 -6.13 0.13
CA GLY A 15 0.76 -5.61 -1.20
C GLY A 15 -0.04 -4.33 -1.46
N MET A 16 0.65 -3.22 -1.75
CA MET A 16 0.02 -1.95 -2.05
C MET A 16 0.90 -1.08 -2.93
N GLY A 17 0.29 -0.24 -3.73
CA GLY A 17 0.98 0.76 -4.52
C GLY A 17 1.47 1.95 -3.69
N CYS A 18 2.09 2.92 -4.37
CA CYS A 18 2.48 4.19 -3.76
C CYS A 18 1.23 5.00 -3.35
N ASP A 19 1.30 5.64 -2.19
CA ASP A 19 0.25 6.57 -1.76
C ASP A 19 0.32 7.86 -2.59
N PRO A 20 -0.75 8.26 -3.32
CA PRO A 20 -0.80 9.50 -4.10
C PRO A 20 -0.67 10.76 -3.21
N GLU A 21 -0.91 10.67 -1.92
CA GLU A 21 -0.67 11.77 -0.98
C GLU A 21 0.81 12.22 -0.96
N VAL A 22 1.76 11.31 -1.18
CA VAL A 22 3.19 11.64 -1.32
C VAL A 22 3.40 12.55 -2.52
N ALA A 23 2.70 12.33 -3.63
CA ALA A 23 2.75 13.20 -4.80
C ALA A 23 2.19 14.60 -4.50
N ARG A 24 1.08 14.70 -3.74
CA ARG A 24 0.50 15.99 -3.31
C ARG A 24 1.46 16.77 -2.41
N TYR A 25 2.16 16.11 -1.49
CA TYR A 25 3.22 16.74 -0.71
C TYR A 25 4.35 17.24 -1.60
N GLY A 26 4.77 16.47 -2.58
CA GLY A 26 5.75 16.90 -3.58
C GLY A 26 5.31 18.14 -4.34
N ALA A 27 4.05 18.21 -4.77
CA ALA A 27 3.46 19.35 -5.45
C ALA A 27 3.42 20.61 -4.58
N ARG A 28 3.08 20.49 -3.29
CA ARG A 28 3.13 21.60 -2.32
C ARG A 28 4.46 22.35 -2.35
N TRP A 29 5.57 21.63 -2.46
CA TRP A 29 6.92 22.21 -2.47
C TRP A 29 7.35 22.68 -3.85
N ARG A 30 6.91 22.03 -4.90
CA ARG A 30 7.27 22.36 -6.30
C ARG A 30 6.49 23.54 -6.87
N VAL A 31 5.28 23.82 -6.36
CA VAL A 31 4.41 24.87 -6.90
C VAL A 31 5.09 26.24 -6.95
N ALA A 32 6.03 26.52 -6.06
CA ALA A 32 6.78 27.78 -6.09
C ALA A 32 7.60 27.92 -7.39
N GLY A 33 8.37 26.89 -7.76
CA GLY A 33 9.13 26.89 -9.01
C GLY A 33 8.23 26.97 -10.25
N TRP A 34 7.14 26.20 -10.26
CA TRP A 34 6.17 26.28 -11.35
C TRP A 34 5.53 27.66 -11.47
N ALA A 35 5.17 28.29 -10.33
CA ALA A 35 4.60 29.63 -10.34
C ALA A 35 5.58 30.68 -10.89
N GLU A 36 6.87 30.58 -10.57
CA GLU A 36 7.92 31.43 -11.13
C GLU A 36 8.05 31.26 -12.64
N GLU A 37 8.04 30.02 -13.14
CA GLU A 37 8.08 29.72 -14.57
C GLU A 37 6.83 30.27 -15.30
N TRP A 38 5.64 30.08 -14.73
CA TRP A 38 4.39 30.60 -15.31
C TRP A 38 4.33 32.12 -15.29
N ALA A 39 4.76 32.75 -14.20
CA ALA A 39 4.81 34.20 -14.10
C ALA A 39 5.81 34.80 -15.10
N ALA A 40 6.99 34.22 -15.28
CA ALA A 40 7.97 34.61 -16.26
C ALA A 40 7.43 34.50 -17.69
N ALA A 41 6.75 33.40 -18.03
CA ALA A 41 6.12 33.20 -19.32
C ALA A 41 5.00 34.21 -19.61
N ALA A 42 4.28 34.66 -18.57
CA ALA A 42 3.20 35.65 -18.67
C ALA A 42 3.70 37.12 -18.57
N GLY A 43 5.00 37.35 -18.38
CA GLY A 43 5.55 38.69 -18.18
C GLY A 43 5.15 39.34 -16.83
N GLY A 44 4.87 38.53 -15.80
CA GLY A 44 4.43 38.96 -14.49
C GLY A 44 5.37 38.52 -13.37
N SER A 45 4.85 38.58 -12.14
CA SER A 45 5.53 38.13 -10.93
C SER A 45 4.59 37.28 -10.09
N VAL A 46 5.14 36.39 -9.27
CA VAL A 46 4.36 35.52 -8.37
C VAL A 46 3.80 36.36 -7.22
N ASP A 47 2.49 36.27 -6.99
CA ASP A 47 1.86 36.79 -5.79
C ASP A 47 2.11 35.85 -4.60
N ALA A 48 2.67 36.38 -3.53
CA ALA A 48 2.99 35.62 -2.32
C ALA A 48 1.75 35.08 -1.62
N ALA A 49 0.63 35.82 -1.61
CA ALA A 49 -0.61 35.37 -1.00
C ALA A 49 -1.22 34.22 -1.79
N TRP A 50 -1.28 34.35 -3.11
CA TRP A 50 -1.72 33.27 -4.00
C TRP A 50 -0.85 32.01 -3.83
N LEU A 51 0.49 32.17 -3.75
CA LEU A 51 1.39 31.03 -3.58
C LEU A 51 1.14 30.32 -2.24
N ALA A 52 0.86 31.06 -1.16
CA ALA A 52 0.52 30.47 0.13
C ALA A 52 -0.78 29.65 0.04
N GLU A 53 -1.82 30.21 -0.57
CA GLU A 53 -3.10 29.52 -0.79
C GLU A 53 -2.92 28.28 -1.69
N ALA A 54 -2.16 28.40 -2.77
CA ALA A 54 -1.89 27.28 -3.68
C ALA A 54 -1.17 26.12 -2.97
N ARG A 55 -0.22 26.41 -2.08
CA ARG A 55 0.46 25.40 -1.26
C ARG A 55 -0.53 24.67 -0.34
N GLU A 56 -1.39 25.41 0.35
CA GLU A 56 -2.39 24.82 1.24
C GLU A 56 -3.45 24.01 0.46
N ALA A 57 -3.80 24.42 -0.76
CA ALA A 57 -4.74 23.72 -1.62
C ALA A 57 -4.22 22.34 -2.09
N PHE A 58 -2.91 22.21 -2.33
CA PHE A 58 -2.32 20.90 -2.63
C PHE A 58 -2.35 20.00 -1.40
N ARG A 59 -1.86 20.46 -0.29
CA ARG A 59 -1.86 19.76 1.00
C ARG A 59 -1.44 20.71 2.14
N PRO A 60 -2.10 20.69 3.30
CA PRO A 60 -1.61 21.40 4.50
C PRO A 60 -0.21 20.96 4.92
N VAL A 61 0.46 21.73 5.76
CA VAL A 61 1.77 21.33 6.32
C VAL A 61 1.66 19.96 7.00
N LEU A 62 2.66 19.13 6.76
CA LEU A 62 2.69 17.78 7.29
C LEU A 62 2.88 17.80 8.81
N GLU A 63 1.89 17.33 9.53
CA GLU A 63 1.95 17.09 10.96
C GLU A 63 2.38 15.64 11.26
N SER A 64 2.76 15.36 12.52
CA SER A 64 3.26 14.04 12.91
C SER A 64 2.28 12.89 12.61
N ALA A 65 0.99 13.10 12.77
CA ALA A 65 -0.03 12.12 12.43
C ALA A 65 -0.08 11.85 10.91
N GLY A 66 0.10 12.90 10.10
CA GLY A 66 0.18 12.77 8.64
C GLY A 66 1.43 12.03 8.19
N VAL A 67 2.59 12.28 8.83
CA VAL A 67 3.83 11.51 8.57
C VAL A 67 3.60 10.02 8.76
N VAL A 68 3.04 9.63 9.90
CA VAL A 68 2.72 8.22 10.18
C VAL A 68 1.75 7.65 9.15
N GLY A 69 0.76 8.44 8.70
CA GLY A 69 -0.22 8.02 7.70
C GLY A 69 0.37 7.78 6.31
N THR A 70 1.47 8.48 5.95
CA THR A 70 2.13 8.35 4.63
C THR A 70 3.27 7.32 4.61
N MET A 71 3.62 6.72 5.73
CA MET A 71 4.67 5.70 5.80
C MET A 71 4.11 4.33 5.34
N PRO A 72 4.62 3.74 4.23
CA PRO A 72 4.03 2.53 3.65
C PRO A 72 4.07 1.31 4.59
N ASN A 73 5.08 1.21 5.46
CA ASN A 73 5.23 0.11 6.41
C ASN A 73 4.19 0.13 7.55
N ILE A 74 3.56 1.25 7.81
CA ILE A 74 2.59 1.40 8.91
C ILE A 74 1.36 0.53 8.72
N VAL A 75 0.92 0.32 7.49
CA VAL A 75 -0.29 -0.48 7.20
C VAL A 75 -0.15 -1.89 7.76
N ALA A 76 0.89 -2.62 7.38
CA ALA A 76 1.14 -3.98 7.86
C ALA A 76 1.41 -4.02 9.37
N ASN A 77 2.21 -3.08 9.89
CA ASN A 77 2.54 -3.01 11.32
C ASN A 77 1.32 -2.69 12.20
N ARG A 78 0.40 -1.85 11.72
CA ARG A 78 -0.84 -1.53 12.45
C ARG A 78 -1.75 -2.74 12.55
N LEU A 79 -1.91 -3.51 11.46
CA LEU A 79 -2.65 -4.78 11.48
C LEU A 79 -2.00 -5.79 12.41
N ASN A 80 -0.68 -5.92 12.36
CA ASN A 80 0.08 -6.80 13.24
C ASN A 80 -0.19 -6.48 14.72
N GLY A 81 -0.09 -5.19 15.10
CA GLY A 81 -0.37 -4.73 16.46
C GLY A 81 -1.84 -4.88 16.87
N GLN A 82 -2.81 -4.60 15.99
CA GLN A 82 -4.24 -4.75 16.29
C GLN A 82 -4.67 -6.21 16.49
N LEU A 83 -4.02 -7.13 15.80
CA LEU A 83 -4.27 -8.56 15.88
C LEU A 83 -3.41 -9.27 16.94
N ASP A 84 -2.63 -8.51 17.71
CA ASP A 84 -1.67 -9.01 18.70
C ASP A 84 -0.75 -10.10 18.13
N LEU A 85 -0.24 -9.87 16.93
CA LEU A 85 0.74 -10.74 16.29
C LEU A 85 2.16 -10.19 16.51
N ALA A 86 3.16 -11.06 16.45
CA ALA A 86 4.56 -10.70 16.66
C ALA A 86 5.51 -11.30 15.60
N GLY A 87 4.99 -11.96 14.59
CA GLY A 87 5.75 -12.41 13.44
C GLY A 87 6.14 -11.22 12.52
N PRO A 88 6.97 -11.47 11.50
CA PRO A 88 7.38 -10.44 10.55
C PRO A 88 6.20 -9.72 9.91
N SER A 89 6.22 -8.39 9.86
CA SER A 89 5.17 -7.61 9.22
C SER A 89 5.75 -6.49 8.36
N PHE A 90 5.34 -6.45 7.08
CA PHE A 90 5.87 -5.49 6.12
C PHE A 90 4.93 -5.27 4.93
N SER A 91 5.10 -4.15 4.26
CA SER A 91 4.40 -3.84 3.01
C SER A 91 5.30 -4.12 1.81
N VAL A 92 4.68 -4.52 0.71
CA VAL A 92 5.34 -4.80 -0.58
C VAL A 92 4.79 -3.83 -1.60
N SER A 93 5.68 -3.10 -2.26
CA SER A 93 5.33 -2.24 -3.39
C SER A 93 6.04 -2.73 -4.64
N ALA A 94 5.26 -3.24 -5.57
CA ALA A 94 5.67 -3.75 -6.88
C ALA A 94 4.63 -3.34 -7.94
N GLU A 95 4.11 -2.13 -7.81
CA GLU A 95 3.05 -1.58 -8.66
C GLU A 95 1.84 -2.55 -8.75
N GLU A 96 1.41 -2.89 -9.95
CA GLU A 96 0.28 -3.80 -10.20
C GLU A 96 0.53 -5.23 -9.69
N ALA A 97 1.79 -5.62 -9.51
CA ALA A 97 2.18 -6.94 -8.99
C ALA A 97 2.31 -6.99 -7.46
N SER A 98 2.00 -5.91 -6.73
CA SER A 98 2.21 -5.83 -5.27
C SER A 98 1.51 -6.97 -4.52
N GLY A 99 0.25 -7.25 -4.83
CA GLY A 99 -0.53 -8.31 -4.18
C GLY A 99 0.00 -9.71 -4.47
N THR A 100 0.30 -10.01 -5.72
CA THR A 100 0.87 -11.32 -6.12
C THR A 100 2.26 -11.53 -5.56
N THR A 101 3.08 -10.49 -5.50
CA THR A 101 4.40 -10.54 -4.86
C THR A 101 4.28 -10.79 -3.35
N ALA A 102 3.35 -10.12 -2.66
CA ALA A 102 3.08 -10.36 -1.25
C ALA A 102 2.66 -11.82 -1.00
N LEU A 103 1.77 -12.35 -1.84
CA LEU A 103 1.33 -13.74 -1.78
C LEU A 103 2.50 -14.72 -1.94
N ASN A 104 3.33 -14.52 -2.95
CA ASN A 104 4.49 -15.37 -3.24
C ASN A 104 5.52 -15.35 -2.11
N LEU A 105 5.81 -14.16 -1.54
CA LEU A 105 6.73 -14.04 -0.40
C LEU A 105 6.22 -14.81 0.82
N ALA A 106 4.95 -14.69 1.14
CA ALA A 106 4.33 -15.42 2.25
C ALA A 106 4.31 -16.94 2.01
N ALA A 107 3.98 -17.37 0.79
CA ALA A 107 3.99 -18.79 0.43
C ALA A 107 5.40 -19.42 0.55
N ARG A 108 6.42 -18.71 0.09
CA ARG A 108 7.82 -19.14 0.22
C ARG A 108 8.27 -19.22 1.69
N ALA A 109 7.93 -18.22 2.51
CA ALA A 109 8.26 -18.23 3.94
C ALA A 109 7.58 -19.39 4.68
N LEU A 110 6.32 -19.72 4.32
CA LEU A 110 5.61 -20.90 4.83
C LEU A 110 6.28 -22.21 4.39
N ALA A 111 6.66 -22.33 3.12
CA ALA A 111 7.37 -23.50 2.60
C ALA A 111 8.74 -23.69 3.26
N ALA A 112 9.47 -22.60 3.48
CA ALA A 112 10.76 -22.60 4.19
C ALA A 112 10.64 -22.81 5.71
N ARG A 113 9.42 -22.89 6.26
CA ARG A 113 9.14 -22.98 7.70
C ARG A 113 9.69 -21.80 8.54
N GLU A 114 9.87 -20.66 7.92
CA GLU A 114 10.23 -19.40 8.60
C GLU A 114 9.06 -18.87 9.43
N ILE A 115 7.84 -19.07 8.95
CA ILE A 115 6.57 -18.75 9.61
C ILE A 115 5.62 -19.95 9.57
N ASP A 116 4.57 -19.93 10.39
CA ASP A 116 3.57 -21.01 10.44
C ASP A 116 2.20 -20.58 9.90
N ALA A 117 1.94 -19.27 9.86
CA ALA A 117 0.79 -18.70 9.21
C ALA A 117 1.12 -17.33 8.62
N ALA A 118 0.34 -16.87 7.65
CA ALA A 118 0.44 -15.53 7.11
C ALA A 118 -0.94 -14.94 6.86
N ILE A 119 -1.09 -13.66 7.18
CA ILE A 119 -2.18 -12.81 6.70
C ILE A 119 -1.61 -12.01 5.53
N VAL A 120 -2.12 -12.25 4.34
CA VAL A 120 -1.70 -11.56 3.13
C VAL A 120 -2.82 -10.65 2.68
N GLY A 121 -2.57 -9.34 2.69
CA GLY A 121 -3.48 -8.33 2.18
C GLY A 121 -3.00 -7.80 0.84
N ALA A 122 -3.94 -7.40 -0.01
CA ALA A 122 -3.66 -6.55 -1.16
C ALA A 122 -4.71 -5.46 -1.25
N VAL A 123 -4.28 -4.23 -1.52
CA VAL A 123 -5.17 -3.08 -1.65
C VAL A 123 -4.79 -2.29 -2.88
N ASP A 124 -5.80 -1.92 -3.66
CA ASP A 124 -5.68 -1.05 -4.82
C ASP A 124 -6.80 0.01 -4.75
N LEU A 125 -6.40 1.29 -4.73
CA LEU A 125 -7.29 2.44 -4.75
C LEU A 125 -7.12 3.19 -6.07
N SER A 126 -7.23 2.47 -7.18
CA SER A 126 -7.02 2.98 -8.54
C SER A 126 -8.03 4.06 -8.97
N HIS A 127 -9.11 4.24 -8.22
CA HIS A 127 -10.12 5.28 -8.49
C HIS A 127 -9.70 6.68 -7.99
N GLU A 128 -8.49 6.82 -7.50
CA GLU A 128 -7.94 8.09 -7.01
C GLU A 128 -7.61 9.04 -8.17
N ALA A 129 -8.02 10.33 -8.07
CA ALA A 129 -7.96 11.28 -9.17
C ALA A 129 -6.55 11.56 -9.70
N VAL A 130 -5.52 11.62 -8.82
CA VAL A 130 -4.12 11.83 -9.25
C VAL A 130 -3.63 10.66 -10.07
N HIS A 131 -3.96 9.42 -9.64
CA HIS A 131 -3.60 8.21 -10.36
C HIS A 131 -4.29 8.14 -11.73
N GLN A 132 -5.60 8.46 -11.79
CA GLN A 132 -6.36 8.48 -13.04
C GLN A 132 -5.77 9.50 -14.03
N THR A 133 -5.54 10.73 -13.58
CA THR A 133 -4.95 11.78 -14.43
C THR A 133 -3.56 11.37 -14.95
N ALA A 134 -2.73 10.75 -14.11
CA ALA A 134 -1.43 10.27 -14.54
C ALA A 134 -1.53 9.17 -15.61
N LEU A 135 -2.48 8.25 -15.49
CA LEU A 135 -2.72 7.21 -16.50
C LEU A 135 -3.25 7.80 -17.81
N GLU A 136 -4.11 8.81 -17.75
CA GLU A 136 -4.60 9.54 -18.93
C GLU A 136 -3.46 10.23 -19.69
N GLU A 137 -2.62 10.97 -18.97
CA GLU A 137 -1.43 11.64 -19.55
C GLU A 137 -0.43 10.65 -20.19
N LEU A 138 -0.31 9.46 -19.63
CA LEU A 138 0.54 8.39 -20.18
C LEU A 138 -0.12 7.61 -21.34
N GLY A 139 -1.36 7.93 -21.72
CA GLY A 139 -2.12 7.18 -22.73
C GLY A 139 -2.44 5.75 -22.29
N ARG A 140 -2.50 5.48 -20.97
CA ARG A 140 -2.76 4.17 -20.36
C ARG A 140 -4.10 4.13 -19.62
N ALA A 141 -4.98 5.09 -19.87
CA ALA A 141 -6.29 5.14 -19.23
C ALA A 141 -7.05 3.81 -19.44
N ARG A 142 -7.57 3.26 -18.36
CA ARG A 142 -8.40 2.05 -18.34
C ARG A 142 -9.45 2.17 -17.25
N PRO A 143 -10.58 1.44 -17.36
CA PRO A 143 -11.54 1.42 -16.26
C PRO A 143 -10.83 0.98 -14.97
N ALA A 144 -10.95 1.80 -13.95
CA ALA A 144 -10.36 1.55 -12.65
C ALA A 144 -11.46 1.25 -11.63
N GLY A 145 -11.10 0.56 -10.57
CA GLY A 145 -11.96 0.28 -9.43
C GLY A 145 -11.11 0.05 -8.19
N ASP A 146 -11.67 0.40 -7.05
CA ASP A 146 -11.03 0.14 -5.77
C ASP A 146 -11.27 -1.31 -5.35
N ALA A 147 -10.24 -1.95 -4.83
CA ALA A 147 -10.33 -3.32 -4.35
C ALA A 147 -9.45 -3.55 -3.11
N ALA A 148 -9.92 -4.41 -2.24
CA ALA A 148 -9.14 -4.95 -1.13
C ALA A 148 -9.41 -6.45 -1.00
N VAL A 149 -8.34 -7.23 -0.86
CA VAL A 149 -8.41 -8.68 -0.69
C VAL A 149 -7.54 -9.09 0.49
N VAL A 150 -8.01 -10.04 1.29
CA VAL A 150 -7.22 -10.63 2.39
C VAL A 150 -7.32 -12.14 2.31
N LEU A 151 -6.16 -12.80 2.39
CA LEU A 151 -6.04 -14.25 2.45
C LEU A 151 -5.31 -14.63 3.75
N VAL A 152 -5.77 -15.71 4.39
CA VAL A 152 -5.05 -16.35 5.50
C VAL A 152 -4.45 -17.64 4.99
N LEU A 153 -3.13 -17.75 5.10
CA LEU A 153 -2.36 -18.87 4.57
C LEU A 153 -1.76 -19.71 5.70
N LYS A 154 -1.79 -21.01 5.52
CA LYS A 154 -1.05 -22.01 6.33
C LYS A 154 -0.55 -23.11 5.41
N ARG A 155 0.48 -23.84 5.83
CA ARG A 155 0.81 -25.10 5.15
C ARG A 155 -0.38 -26.07 5.23
N LEU A 156 -0.68 -26.76 4.16
CA LEU A 156 -1.87 -27.63 4.05
C LEU A 156 -1.89 -28.70 5.16
N ALA A 157 -0.75 -29.30 5.47
CA ALA A 157 -0.65 -30.29 6.54
C ALA A 157 -1.02 -29.70 7.92
N ASP A 158 -0.53 -28.50 8.22
CA ASP A 158 -0.79 -27.81 9.50
C ASP A 158 -2.26 -27.36 9.57
N ALA A 159 -2.81 -26.84 8.49
CA ALA A 159 -4.22 -26.45 8.42
C ALA A 159 -5.16 -27.64 8.67
N ARG A 160 -4.85 -28.81 8.10
CA ARG A 160 -5.61 -30.05 8.34
C ARG A 160 -5.47 -30.58 9.77
N ALA A 161 -4.25 -30.54 10.32
CA ALA A 161 -3.99 -30.97 11.70
C ALA A 161 -4.75 -30.08 12.72
N ASP A 162 -4.87 -28.79 12.43
CA ASP A 162 -5.59 -27.84 13.27
C ASP A 162 -7.12 -27.84 13.03
N GLY A 163 -7.62 -28.66 12.11
CA GLY A 163 -9.05 -28.73 11.77
C GLY A 163 -9.59 -27.47 11.11
N ASN A 164 -8.76 -26.73 10.39
CA ASN A 164 -9.19 -25.52 9.69
C ASN A 164 -9.92 -25.89 8.39
N ASP A 165 -10.93 -25.08 8.03
CA ASP A 165 -11.59 -25.16 6.74
C ASP A 165 -10.65 -24.65 5.64
N VAL A 166 -10.28 -25.51 4.70
CA VAL A 166 -9.41 -25.19 3.55
C VAL A 166 -10.30 -24.77 2.39
N LEU A 167 -10.28 -23.50 2.05
CA LEU A 167 -11.09 -22.95 0.95
C LEU A 167 -10.45 -23.15 -0.41
N ALA A 168 -9.11 -23.09 -0.46
CA ALA A 168 -8.32 -23.29 -1.70
C ALA A 168 -6.90 -23.75 -1.35
N ILE A 169 -6.22 -24.31 -2.32
CA ILE A 169 -4.81 -24.72 -2.23
C ILE A 169 -4.03 -23.92 -3.28
N LEU A 170 -2.95 -23.26 -2.85
CA LEU A 170 -1.97 -22.68 -3.77
C LEU A 170 -1.05 -23.79 -4.26
N ASP A 171 -0.98 -23.99 -5.57
CA ASP A 171 -0.06 -24.94 -6.17
C ASP A 171 1.33 -24.30 -6.31
N SER A 172 2.36 -25.01 -5.87
CA SER A 172 3.75 -24.56 -5.96
C SER A 172 4.27 -24.47 -7.41
N ASP A 173 3.62 -25.17 -8.33
CA ASP A 173 4.03 -25.23 -9.74
C ASP A 173 3.46 -24.07 -10.58
N ALA A 174 2.66 -23.19 -9.96
CA ALA A 174 2.02 -22.04 -10.61
C ALA A 174 2.76 -20.70 -10.43
N THR A 175 4.00 -20.71 -9.89
CA THR A 175 4.79 -19.50 -9.61
C THR A 175 6.10 -19.45 -10.40
#